data_82e57ba86c019a6e954ce4708d8c9017
#
_entry.id   82e57ba86c019a6e954ce4708d8c9017
#
_cell.length_a   1.000
_cell.length_b   1.000
_cell.length_c   1.000
_cell.angle_alpha   90.00
_cell.angle_beta   90.00
_cell.angle_gamma   90.00
#
_symmetry.space_group_name_H-M   'P 1'
#
loop_
_entity.id
_entity.type
_entity.pdbx_description
1 polymer ?
#
loop_
_entity_poly.entity_id
_entity_poly.type
_entity_poly.pdbx_seq_one_letter_code
_entity_poly.pdbx_strand_id
1 'polypeptide(L)'
;DNTVSGMRVKVVRFTFNSGTATLGSPLILVQNILGNSTHDGSRLVITPELKLFVTTGDAQDLSAPQNDTNLNGKILRMKLDGSVHADKPMAGSLVWSKGHRNPQGLVYANGKLYCSSHGAGIEDEINLIQQSGNYGWPNVEGFCDTPSEITFCNANSVIEPIFSSGTGGTWAFCGLDYYNNDAYPRW
;
A
#
# COMPACT_ATOMS: atom_id res chain seq x y z
N ASP A 1 -1.12 13.64 -15.52
CA ASP A 1 -0.88 13.41 -16.96
C ASP A 1 -2.22 13.51 -17.69
N ASN A 2 -2.39 14.56 -18.51
CA ASN A 2 -3.65 14.83 -19.24
C ASN A 2 -3.75 14.05 -20.58
N THR A 3 -2.86 13.10 -20.84
CA THR A 3 -2.84 12.32 -22.09
C THR A 3 -3.77 11.12 -22.07
N VAL A 4 -4.29 10.73 -20.90
CA VAL A 4 -5.27 9.67 -20.72
C VAL A 4 -6.50 10.25 -20.04
N SER A 5 -7.70 9.85 -20.46
CA SER A 5 -8.95 10.30 -19.86
C SER A 5 -8.96 9.99 -18.33
N GLY A 6 -9.18 11.04 -17.51
CA GLY A 6 -9.28 10.94 -16.06
C GLY A 6 -7.93 11.09 -15.32
N MET A 7 -8.00 11.14 -14.00
CA MET A 7 -6.84 11.23 -13.13
C MET A 7 -6.00 9.95 -13.16
N ARG A 8 -4.68 10.11 -13.10
CA ARG A 8 -3.74 9.00 -13.02
C ARG A 8 -2.62 9.30 -12.03
N VAL A 9 -2.25 8.26 -11.28
CA VAL A 9 -1.09 8.25 -10.39
C VAL A 9 0.10 7.68 -11.13
N LYS A 10 1.27 8.23 -10.88
CA LYS A 10 2.56 7.71 -11.35
C LYS A 10 3.64 7.88 -10.29
N VAL A 11 4.64 7.00 -10.32
CA VAL A 11 5.84 7.12 -9.50
C VAL A 11 6.99 7.53 -10.38
N VAL A 12 7.67 8.61 -10.01
CA VAL A 12 8.80 9.18 -10.77
C VAL A 12 9.99 9.34 -9.86
N ARG A 13 11.14 8.84 -10.30
CA ARG A 13 12.43 9.09 -9.66
C ARG A 13 13.12 10.26 -10.33
N PHE A 14 13.64 11.18 -9.53
CA PHE A 14 14.47 12.29 -9.99
C PHE A 14 15.91 12.13 -9.47
N THR A 15 16.86 12.70 -10.18
CA THR A 15 18.22 12.90 -9.67
C THR A 15 18.30 14.27 -8.99
N PHE A 16 18.76 14.29 -7.74
CA PHE A 16 19.00 15.55 -7.01
C PHE A 16 20.43 16.03 -7.24
N ASN A 17 20.56 17.26 -7.71
CA ASN A 17 21.84 17.95 -7.83
C ASN A 17 22.04 18.83 -6.59
N SER A 18 22.94 18.42 -5.71
CA SER A 18 23.21 19.15 -4.46
C SER A 18 23.92 20.49 -4.68
N GLY A 19 24.67 20.65 -5.78
CA GLY A 19 25.38 21.89 -6.11
C GLY A 19 24.44 23.03 -6.53
N THR A 20 23.31 22.68 -7.14
CA THR A 20 22.31 23.66 -7.61
C THR A 20 20.98 23.58 -6.85
N ALA A 21 20.84 22.63 -5.91
CA ALA A 21 19.60 22.31 -5.20
C ALA A 21 18.40 22.07 -6.12
N THR A 22 18.63 21.39 -7.28
CA THR A 22 17.62 21.13 -8.29
C THR A 22 17.36 19.65 -8.49
N LEU A 23 16.13 19.31 -8.94
CA LEU A 23 15.77 17.99 -9.41
C LEU A 23 15.85 17.93 -10.94
N GLY A 24 16.44 16.87 -11.46
CA GLY A 24 16.58 16.65 -12.91
C GLY A 24 16.43 15.16 -13.29
N SER A 25 16.57 14.88 -14.58
CA SER A 25 16.58 13.51 -15.14
C SER A 25 15.41 12.65 -14.62
N PRO A 26 14.14 13.04 -14.88
CA PRO A 26 12.99 12.26 -14.45
C PRO A 26 12.97 10.87 -15.10
N LEU A 27 12.78 9.84 -14.29
CA LEU A 27 12.57 8.46 -14.73
C LEU A 27 11.22 7.99 -14.21
N ILE A 28 10.30 7.66 -15.11
CA ILE A 28 9.00 7.07 -14.71
C ILE A 28 9.23 5.60 -14.35
N LEU A 29 8.92 5.25 -13.11
CA LEU A 29 9.05 3.88 -12.58
C LEU A 29 7.79 3.07 -12.84
N VAL A 30 6.62 3.66 -12.60
CA VAL A 30 5.30 3.10 -12.92
C VAL A 30 4.34 4.24 -13.22
N GLN A 31 3.40 4.01 -14.13
CA GLN A 31 2.40 5.00 -14.55
C GLN A 31 1.06 4.35 -14.89
N ASN A 32 0.07 5.18 -15.18
CA ASN A 32 -1.30 4.77 -15.58
C ASN A 32 -2.08 4.03 -14.48
N ILE A 33 -1.67 4.17 -13.21
CA ILE A 33 -2.48 3.72 -12.09
C ILE A 33 -3.72 4.64 -12.03
N LEU A 34 -4.92 4.09 -11.90
CA LEU A 34 -6.13 4.91 -11.79
C LEU A 34 -6.01 5.81 -10.55
N GLY A 35 -6.30 7.09 -10.71
CA GLY A 35 -6.41 8.06 -9.63
C GLY A 35 -7.85 8.54 -9.48
N ASN A 36 -8.18 9.06 -8.32
CA ASN A 36 -9.47 9.68 -8.01
C ASN A 36 -9.26 10.90 -7.12
N SER A 37 -10.32 11.56 -6.69
CA SER A 37 -10.28 12.64 -5.70
C SER A 37 -9.85 12.17 -4.31
N THR A 38 -10.00 10.88 -4.03
CA THR A 38 -9.62 10.20 -2.79
C THR A 38 -9.13 8.79 -3.06
N HIS A 39 -8.52 8.15 -2.06
CA HIS A 39 -8.05 6.77 -2.08
C HIS A 39 -6.93 6.50 -3.10
N ASP A 40 -5.95 7.39 -3.19
CA ASP A 40 -4.80 7.20 -4.08
C ASP A 40 -3.60 6.52 -3.38
N GLY A 41 -3.64 6.34 -2.06
CA GLY A 41 -2.54 5.77 -1.27
C GLY A 41 -1.31 6.69 -1.30
N SER A 42 -0.30 6.33 -2.11
CA SER A 42 0.87 7.16 -2.48
C SER A 42 1.98 7.26 -1.42
N ARG A 43 2.11 6.30 -0.52
CA ARG A 43 3.26 6.20 0.38
C ARG A 43 4.38 5.37 -0.25
N LEU A 44 5.63 5.76 0.04
CA LEU A 44 6.84 5.14 -0.49
C LEU A 44 7.75 4.73 0.66
N VAL A 45 8.40 3.56 0.56
CA VAL A 45 9.50 3.16 1.41
C VAL A 45 10.56 2.43 0.60
N ILE A 46 11.84 2.73 0.86
CA ILE A 46 12.98 1.99 0.29
C ILE A 46 13.63 1.22 1.43
N THR A 47 13.75 -0.09 1.26
CA THR A 47 14.40 -0.95 2.27
C THR A 47 15.92 -0.87 2.15
N PRO A 48 16.68 -1.33 3.18
CA PRO A 48 18.15 -1.40 3.11
C PRO A 48 18.66 -2.21 1.91
N GLU A 49 17.88 -3.19 1.41
CA GLU A 49 18.20 -3.99 0.23
C GLU A 49 17.81 -3.29 -1.09
N LEU A 50 17.53 -1.98 -1.05
CA LEU A 50 17.16 -1.15 -2.19
C LEU A 50 15.90 -1.64 -2.93
N LYS A 51 14.94 -2.22 -2.19
CA LYS A 51 13.61 -2.54 -2.70
C LYS A 51 12.68 -1.35 -2.46
N LEU A 52 12.06 -0.84 -3.51
CA LEU A 52 11.05 0.22 -3.42
C LEU A 52 9.67 -0.41 -3.27
N PHE A 53 8.99 -0.06 -2.18
CA PHE A 53 7.57 -0.37 -1.98
C PHE A 53 6.74 0.89 -2.15
N VAL A 54 5.55 0.73 -2.74
CA VAL A 54 4.62 1.83 -3.04
C VAL A 54 3.22 1.38 -2.70
N THR A 55 2.47 2.19 -1.96
CA THR A 55 1.05 1.94 -1.71
C THR A 55 0.19 2.59 -2.79
N THR A 56 -0.86 1.89 -3.22
CA THR A 56 -1.91 2.42 -4.10
C THR A 56 -3.27 2.18 -3.47
N GLY A 57 -4.13 3.18 -3.48
CA GLY A 57 -5.51 3.03 -3.05
C GLY A 57 -6.39 2.40 -4.13
N ASP A 58 -7.62 2.07 -3.76
CA ASP A 58 -8.62 1.51 -4.68
C ASP A 58 -9.16 2.53 -5.69
N ALA A 59 -8.86 3.82 -5.50
CA ALA A 59 -9.40 4.94 -6.31
C ALA A 59 -10.95 4.91 -6.41
N GLN A 60 -11.62 4.38 -5.38
CA GLN A 60 -13.08 4.15 -5.33
C GLN A 60 -13.59 3.10 -6.34
N ASP A 61 -12.71 2.30 -6.92
CA ASP A 61 -13.07 1.14 -7.75
C ASP A 61 -12.99 -0.15 -6.90
N LEU A 62 -14.11 -0.56 -6.35
CA LEU A 62 -14.20 -1.74 -5.49
C LEU A 62 -13.84 -3.06 -6.21
N SER A 63 -13.80 -3.07 -7.54
CA SER A 63 -13.38 -4.24 -8.32
C SER A 63 -11.85 -4.41 -8.38
N ALA A 64 -11.10 -3.33 -8.14
CA ALA A 64 -9.67 -3.28 -8.33
C ALA A 64 -8.86 -4.04 -7.24
N PRO A 65 -9.17 -3.94 -5.92
CA PRO A 65 -8.31 -4.49 -4.87
C PRO A 65 -8.08 -6.00 -4.96
N GLN A 66 -9.10 -6.77 -5.37
CA GLN A 66 -9.01 -8.23 -5.52
C GLN A 66 -8.57 -8.67 -6.93
N ASN A 67 -8.49 -7.76 -7.89
CA ASN A 67 -8.07 -8.07 -9.26
C ASN A 67 -6.53 -8.06 -9.36
N ASP A 68 -5.92 -9.21 -9.62
CA ASP A 68 -4.46 -9.40 -9.68
C ASP A 68 -3.78 -8.67 -10.87
N THR A 69 -4.54 -8.27 -11.88
CA THR A 69 -4.02 -7.52 -13.04
C THR A 69 -4.12 -6.00 -12.89
N ASN A 70 -4.83 -5.51 -11.86
CA ASN A 70 -5.00 -4.10 -11.56
C ASN A 70 -3.95 -3.65 -10.52
N LEU A 71 -3.43 -2.43 -10.65
CA LEU A 71 -2.44 -1.88 -9.71
C LEU A 71 -3.06 -1.05 -8.58
N ASN A 72 -4.39 -0.88 -8.55
CA ASN A 72 -5.10 -0.17 -7.48
C ASN A 72 -5.47 -1.10 -6.32
N GLY A 73 -5.45 -0.56 -5.09
CA GLY A 73 -5.71 -1.34 -3.87
C GLY A 73 -4.60 -2.36 -3.58
N LYS A 74 -3.34 -1.96 -3.79
CA LYS A 74 -2.16 -2.82 -3.72
C LYS A 74 -1.04 -2.19 -2.90
N ILE A 75 -0.12 -3.03 -2.45
CA ILE A 75 1.25 -2.62 -2.21
C ILE A 75 2.08 -3.18 -3.36
N LEU A 76 2.76 -2.30 -4.07
CA LEU A 76 3.63 -2.62 -5.19
C LEU A 76 5.07 -2.73 -4.70
N ARG A 77 5.87 -3.60 -5.34
CA ARG A 77 7.31 -3.70 -5.12
C ARG A 77 8.06 -3.68 -6.44
N MET A 78 9.08 -2.84 -6.50
CA MET A 78 9.94 -2.71 -7.69
C MET A 78 11.39 -2.40 -7.29
N LYS A 79 12.30 -2.55 -8.24
CA LYS A 79 13.66 -2.01 -8.13
C LYS A 79 13.64 -0.49 -8.30
N LEU A 80 14.75 0.17 -7.97
CA LEU A 80 14.87 1.63 -8.08
C LEU A 80 14.84 2.13 -9.54
N ASP A 81 14.91 1.26 -10.52
CA ASP A 81 14.75 1.55 -11.95
C ASP A 81 13.32 1.27 -12.47
N GLY A 82 12.41 0.84 -11.59
CA GLY A 82 11.03 0.48 -11.92
C GLY A 82 10.85 -0.97 -12.39
N SER A 83 11.92 -1.72 -12.59
CA SER A 83 11.83 -3.11 -13.03
C SER A 83 11.35 -4.04 -11.91
N VAL A 84 10.75 -5.16 -12.33
CA VAL A 84 10.24 -6.19 -11.41
C VAL A 84 11.41 -6.97 -10.79
N HIS A 85 11.33 -7.29 -9.50
CA HIS A 85 12.28 -8.19 -8.84
C HIS A 85 12.13 -9.64 -9.34
N ALA A 86 13.23 -10.40 -9.34
CA ALA A 86 13.21 -11.81 -9.74
C ALA A 86 12.43 -12.70 -8.75
N ASP A 87 12.48 -12.36 -7.46
CA ASP A 87 11.80 -13.03 -6.34
C ASP A 87 10.35 -12.53 -6.11
N LYS A 88 9.64 -12.20 -7.16
CA LYS A 88 8.28 -11.67 -7.16
C LYS A 88 7.23 -12.74 -6.86
N PRO A 89 6.09 -12.37 -6.21
CA PRO A 89 4.97 -13.31 -5.99
C PRO A 89 4.35 -13.82 -7.27
N MET A 90 4.18 -12.92 -8.26
CA MET A 90 3.63 -13.23 -9.58
C MET A 90 4.59 -12.81 -10.69
N ALA A 91 4.76 -13.69 -11.69
CA ALA A 91 5.64 -13.45 -12.81
C ALA A 91 5.24 -12.19 -13.61
N GLY A 92 6.17 -11.23 -13.75
CA GLY A 92 5.95 -9.98 -14.49
C GLY A 92 5.14 -8.92 -13.74
N SER A 93 4.62 -9.18 -12.53
CA SER A 93 3.82 -8.24 -11.76
C SER A 93 4.66 -7.43 -10.78
N LEU A 94 4.26 -6.18 -10.55
CA LEU A 94 4.76 -5.34 -9.45
C LEU A 94 4.01 -5.59 -8.14
N VAL A 95 2.86 -6.29 -8.18
CA VAL A 95 2.01 -6.51 -7.01
C VAL A 95 2.74 -7.36 -5.98
N TRP A 96 2.88 -6.83 -4.77
CA TRP A 96 3.44 -7.50 -3.60
C TRP A 96 2.35 -8.08 -2.71
N SER A 97 1.30 -7.27 -2.44
CA SER A 97 0.09 -7.66 -1.71
C SER A 97 -1.14 -6.96 -2.28
N LYS A 98 -2.33 -7.49 -1.99
CA LYS A 98 -3.61 -7.04 -2.52
C LYS A 98 -4.68 -6.88 -1.45
N GLY A 99 -5.85 -6.35 -1.82
CA GLY A 99 -6.98 -6.22 -0.92
C GLY A 99 -6.86 -5.03 0.03
N HIS A 100 -6.27 -3.93 -0.43
CA HIS A 100 -6.14 -2.69 0.34
C HIS A 100 -7.14 -1.65 -0.15
N ARG A 101 -7.72 -0.86 0.79
CA ARG A 101 -8.62 0.25 0.48
C ARG A 101 -7.85 1.53 0.18
N ASN A 102 -7.28 2.14 1.20
CA ASN A 102 -6.54 3.40 1.09
C ASN A 102 -5.33 3.41 2.04
N PRO A 103 -4.26 2.70 1.70
CA PRO A 103 -3.08 2.56 2.54
C PRO A 103 -2.23 3.84 2.49
N GLN A 104 -2.23 4.63 3.59
CA GLN A 104 -1.59 5.94 3.68
C GLN A 104 -0.31 5.98 4.51
N GLY A 105 -0.09 5.01 5.38
CA GLY A 105 1.17 4.82 6.08
C GLY A 105 1.90 3.59 5.58
N LEU A 106 3.24 3.65 5.52
CA LEU A 106 4.09 2.52 5.17
C LEU A 106 5.45 2.70 5.84
N VAL A 107 5.89 1.70 6.60
CA VAL A 107 7.19 1.72 7.27
C VAL A 107 7.85 0.35 7.20
N TYR A 108 9.17 0.33 7.02
CA TYR A 108 9.99 -0.87 7.12
C TYR A 108 10.77 -0.83 8.42
N ALA A 109 10.51 -1.79 9.29
CA ALA A 109 11.13 -1.86 10.61
C ALA A 109 11.45 -3.31 10.98
N ASN A 110 12.62 -3.57 11.52
CA ASN A 110 13.05 -4.89 11.99
C ASN A 110 12.83 -6.03 10.97
N GLY A 111 13.12 -5.77 9.70
CA GLY A 111 12.96 -6.76 8.62
C GLY A 111 11.51 -6.97 8.17
N LYS A 112 10.56 -6.17 8.64
CA LYS A 112 9.12 -6.28 8.36
C LYS A 112 8.57 -5.00 7.76
N LEU A 113 7.51 -5.12 6.98
CA LEU A 113 6.78 -4.01 6.38
C LEU A 113 5.43 -3.86 7.07
N TYR A 114 5.14 -2.65 7.56
CA TYR A 114 3.86 -2.31 8.20
C TYR A 114 3.16 -1.23 7.39
N CYS A 115 1.83 -1.30 7.36
CA CYS A 115 1.00 -0.35 6.66
C CYS A 115 -0.17 0.09 7.53
N SER A 116 -0.52 1.37 7.51
CA SER A 116 -1.81 1.85 8.01
C SER A 116 -2.75 2.10 6.84
N SER A 117 -4.01 1.69 6.98
CA SER A 117 -5.04 1.84 5.96
C SER A 117 -6.33 2.38 6.57
N HIS A 118 -7.02 3.25 5.83
CA HIS A 118 -8.34 3.74 6.23
C HIS A 118 -9.42 2.70 5.91
N GLY A 119 -10.29 2.43 6.88
CA GLY A 119 -11.56 1.75 6.69
C GLY A 119 -12.60 2.64 5.98
N ALA A 120 -13.78 2.11 5.68
CA ALA A 120 -14.81 2.85 4.95
C ALA A 120 -15.58 3.88 5.82
N GLY A 121 -15.38 3.85 7.09
CA GLY A 121 -15.99 4.76 8.08
C GLY A 121 -15.76 4.26 9.49
N ILE A 122 -15.31 3.04 9.59
CA ILE A 122 -14.92 2.30 10.79
C ILE A 122 -13.71 1.43 10.42
N GLU A 123 -13.13 0.72 11.38
CA GLU A 123 -12.15 -0.34 11.13
C GLU A 123 -10.90 0.15 10.37
N ASP A 124 -10.35 1.32 10.74
CA ASP A 124 -9.00 1.68 10.27
C ASP A 124 -7.99 0.66 10.79
N GLU A 125 -7.02 0.28 9.96
CA GLU A 125 -6.17 -0.88 10.18
C GLU A 125 -4.70 -0.53 10.30
N ILE A 126 -3.98 -1.32 11.10
CA ILE A 126 -2.53 -1.49 10.97
C ILE A 126 -2.25 -2.93 10.56
N ASN A 127 -1.58 -3.09 9.45
CA ASN A 127 -1.31 -4.37 8.82
C ASN A 127 0.18 -4.71 8.83
N LEU A 128 0.52 -5.96 9.17
CA LEU A 128 1.82 -6.55 8.89
C LEU A 128 1.82 -7.11 7.47
N ILE A 129 2.55 -6.48 6.57
CA ILE A 129 2.50 -6.79 5.14
C ILE A 129 3.38 -7.98 4.79
N GLN A 130 2.78 -8.98 4.17
CA GLN A 130 3.43 -10.20 3.71
C GLN A 130 3.40 -10.31 2.19
N GLN A 131 4.38 -11.01 1.63
CA GLN A 131 4.42 -11.35 0.22
C GLN A 131 3.22 -12.20 -0.16
N SER A 132 2.57 -11.88 -1.28
CA SER A 132 1.34 -12.55 -1.76
C SER A 132 0.13 -12.41 -0.81
N GLY A 133 0.21 -11.57 0.23
CA GLY A 133 -0.86 -11.37 1.18
C GLY A 133 -2.11 -10.77 0.55
N ASN A 134 -3.28 -11.26 0.97
CA ASN A 134 -4.58 -10.68 0.68
C ASN A 134 -5.16 -10.09 1.97
N TYR A 135 -5.51 -8.79 1.98
CA TYR A 135 -6.01 -8.04 3.14
C TYR A 135 -7.51 -7.77 3.08
N GLY A 136 -8.23 -8.48 2.20
CA GLY A 136 -9.66 -8.69 2.21
C GLY A 136 -10.50 -7.63 1.51
N TRP A 137 -10.11 -6.36 1.49
CA TRP A 137 -10.93 -5.29 0.91
C TRP A 137 -11.31 -5.57 -0.55
N PRO A 138 -12.57 -5.34 -1.00
CA PRO A 138 -13.70 -4.74 -0.26
C PRO A 138 -14.63 -5.75 0.44
N ASN A 139 -14.25 -7.01 0.55
CA ASN A 139 -15.12 -8.06 1.10
C ASN A 139 -14.96 -8.19 2.63
N VAL A 140 -13.92 -7.60 3.20
CA VAL A 140 -13.61 -7.61 4.63
C VAL A 140 -13.20 -6.20 5.04
N GLU A 141 -13.71 -5.73 6.17
CA GLU A 141 -13.28 -4.54 6.89
C GLU A 141 -12.77 -4.96 8.27
N GLY A 142 -11.53 -4.59 8.64
CA GLY A 142 -10.95 -4.98 9.92
C GLY A 142 -10.76 -6.49 10.06
N PHE A 143 -11.31 -7.05 11.13
CA PHE A 143 -11.24 -8.49 11.39
C PHE A 143 -12.31 -9.27 10.64
N CYS A 144 -12.05 -10.57 10.43
CA CYS A 144 -13.02 -11.50 9.82
C CYS A 144 -14.06 -11.93 10.86
N ASP A 145 -15.00 -11.08 11.23
CA ASP A 145 -15.91 -11.30 12.36
C ASP A 145 -17.39 -11.50 11.98
N THR A 146 -17.80 -11.12 10.77
CA THR A 146 -19.13 -11.44 10.27
C THR A 146 -19.17 -12.76 9.51
N PRO A 147 -20.31 -13.48 9.40
CA PRO A 147 -20.40 -14.74 8.67
C PRO A 147 -19.95 -14.67 7.20
N SER A 148 -20.21 -13.54 6.52
CA SER A 148 -19.77 -13.30 5.14
C SER A 148 -18.26 -13.12 5.05
N GLU A 149 -17.68 -12.32 5.94
CA GLU A 149 -16.24 -12.11 6.00
C GLU A 149 -15.49 -13.38 6.35
N ILE A 150 -15.92 -14.11 7.37
CA ILE A 150 -15.35 -15.43 7.73
C ILE A 150 -15.33 -16.37 6.52
N THR A 151 -16.43 -16.39 5.76
CA THR A 151 -16.51 -17.23 4.55
C THR A 151 -15.50 -16.78 3.50
N PHE A 152 -15.40 -15.48 3.24
CA PHE A 152 -14.44 -14.91 2.29
C PHE A 152 -13.00 -15.13 2.75
N CYS A 153 -12.71 -14.87 4.02
CA CYS A 153 -11.39 -15.05 4.62
C CYS A 153 -10.87 -16.46 4.46
N ASN A 154 -11.70 -17.45 4.81
CA ASN A 154 -11.34 -18.86 4.67
C ASN A 154 -11.10 -19.27 3.21
N ALA A 155 -11.92 -18.76 2.28
CA ALA A 155 -11.79 -19.09 0.85
C ALA A 155 -10.60 -18.42 0.19
N ASN A 156 -10.12 -17.26 0.71
CA ASN A 156 -9.10 -16.41 0.07
C ASN A 156 -7.83 -16.24 0.91
N SER A 157 -7.71 -16.95 2.03
CA SER A 157 -6.56 -16.87 2.95
C SER A 157 -6.24 -15.41 3.34
N VAL A 158 -7.26 -14.67 3.76
CA VAL A 158 -7.12 -13.27 4.15
C VAL A 158 -6.24 -13.17 5.40
N ILE A 159 -5.35 -12.19 5.39
CA ILE A 159 -4.50 -11.82 6.54
C ILE A 159 -5.20 -10.70 7.27
N GLU A 160 -5.58 -10.98 8.50
CA GLU A 160 -6.20 -9.99 9.37
C GLU A 160 -5.21 -8.92 9.83
N PRO A 161 -5.68 -7.69 10.14
CA PRO A 161 -4.85 -6.64 10.68
C PRO A 161 -4.27 -7.02 12.05
N ILE A 162 -3.11 -6.44 12.40
CA ILE A 162 -2.55 -6.56 13.76
C ILE A 162 -3.22 -5.60 14.73
N PHE A 163 -3.94 -4.61 14.22
CA PHE A 163 -4.75 -3.66 14.98
C PHE A 163 -5.87 -3.12 14.09
N SER A 164 -7.05 -2.94 14.69
CA SER A 164 -8.18 -2.20 14.11
C SER A 164 -8.65 -1.12 15.09
N SER A 165 -9.14 0.02 14.55
CA SER A 165 -9.80 1.06 15.35
C SER A 165 -11.17 0.62 15.88
N GLY A 166 -11.70 -0.51 15.40
CA GLY A 166 -13.00 -1.06 15.72
C GLY A 166 -14.16 -0.27 15.11
N THR A 167 -15.36 -0.61 15.53
CA THR A 167 -16.62 -0.11 14.93
C THR A 167 -17.05 1.27 15.45
N GLY A 168 -16.26 1.91 16.33
CA GLY A 168 -16.58 3.20 16.94
C GLY A 168 -16.37 4.44 16.05
N GLY A 169 -16.00 4.26 14.81
CA GLY A 169 -15.70 5.31 13.83
C GLY A 169 -14.25 5.28 13.35
N THR A 170 -13.98 6.05 12.31
CA THR A 170 -12.63 6.16 11.74
C THR A 170 -11.72 7.08 12.57
N TRP A 171 -10.45 6.70 12.71
CA TRP A 171 -9.37 7.54 13.25
C TRP A 171 -8.51 8.15 12.15
N ALA A 172 -8.71 7.69 10.92
CA ALA A 172 -8.05 8.15 9.70
C ALA A 172 -6.51 8.12 9.80
N PHE A 173 -5.94 6.96 10.12
CA PHE A 173 -4.49 6.77 10.19
C PHE A 173 -3.81 7.19 8.89
N CYS A 174 -2.91 8.18 8.94
CA CYS A 174 -2.17 8.65 7.76
C CYS A 174 -0.72 8.16 7.76
N GLY A 175 0.14 8.87 8.46
CA GLY A 175 1.56 8.52 8.55
C GLY A 175 1.81 7.38 9.52
N LEU A 176 2.85 6.59 9.23
CA LEU A 176 3.35 5.54 10.11
C LEU A 176 4.88 5.65 10.14
N ASP A 177 5.46 5.57 11.34
CA ASP A 177 6.90 5.55 11.50
C ASP A 177 7.30 4.60 12.64
N TYR A 178 8.55 4.20 12.65
CA TYR A 178 9.10 3.30 13.64
C TYR A 178 9.97 4.06 14.64
N TYR A 179 9.54 4.05 15.90
CA TYR A 179 10.31 4.62 16.99
C TYR A 179 11.27 3.57 17.57
N ASN A 180 12.57 3.82 17.43
CA ASN A 180 13.64 2.97 17.95
C ASN A 180 14.56 3.79 18.86
N ASN A 181 14.04 4.21 20.00
CA ASN A 181 14.79 4.98 20.97
C ASN A 181 14.20 4.73 22.37
N ASP A 182 14.98 4.96 23.42
CA ASP A 182 14.61 4.79 24.81
C ASP A 182 14.15 6.10 25.50
N ALA A 183 14.10 7.22 24.78
CA ALA A 183 13.59 8.49 25.33
C ALA A 183 12.14 8.40 25.79
N TYR A 184 11.35 7.44 25.23
CA TYR A 184 9.99 7.11 25.66
C TYR A 184 9.89 5.61 25.96
N PRO A 185 10.47 5.14 27.10
CA PRO A 185 10.66 3.71 27.35
C PRO A 185 9.37 2.89 27.62
N ARG A 186 8.21 3.53 27.55
CA ARG A 186 6.89 2.88 27.77
C ARG A 186 6.04 2.80 26.50
N TRP A 187 6.63 3.08 25.34
CA TRP A 187 5.96 3.05 24.04
C TRP A 187 6.42 1.85 23.23
#